data_8966b036f8a9df1f4409d7c921257690
#
_entry.id   8966b036f8a9df1f4409d7c921257690
#
_cell.length_a   1.000
_cell.length_b   1.000
_cell.length_c   1.000
_cell.angle_alpha   90.00
_cell.angle_beta   90.00
_cell.angle_gamma   90.00
#
_symmetry.space_group_name_H-M   'P 1'
#
loop_
_entity.id
_entity.type
_entity.pdbx_description
1 polymer ?
#
loop_
_entity_poly.entity_id
_entity_poly.type
_entity_poly.pdbx_seq_one_letter_code
_entity_poly.pdbx_strand_id
1 'polypeptide(L)'
;MKKLLALGTALVLALSLAACNGGGSGGEEVSADWKPGETVTMIVAYKAGSGTDNTARVLSQYASEKIGQTIVIDNQEGGSGSIGWTALAKSNPDGYTLGFVNLPTLASNIVEGLGDYSMEDFVPICNHVNETSLVLVSASSPFNSLQELVDYAKAHPDELKASTNGNKASNHIGAQLLANSAGFTYTAIPYGGTADQLLALRQGEVDFSVAKEADIVSMVSELKILGVFDTARMDAFPDAPTLGELGYYDQWYGSARAIVAPKGTPQAIIDFYEQAFREAMEDPAYLEAAEKAGITTAYMNAADTAQLLADQYLFCTETVASLWES
;
A
#
# COMPACT_ATOMS: atom_id res chain seq x y z
N MET A 1 -13.54 -97.60 -8.38
CA MET A 1 -13.57 -97.76 -9.84
C MET A 1 -14.02 -96.48 -10.47
N LYS A 2 -13.26 -96.02 -11.46
CA LYS A 2 -13.57 -94.98 -12.46
C LYS A 2 -13.78 -93.51 -11.93
N LYS A 3 -12.81 -92.62 -11.99
CA LYS A 3 -12.41 -91.69 -13.06
C LYS A 3 -13.58 -91.03 -13.73
N LEU A 4 -13.63 -89.68 -13.61
CA LEU A 4 -13.68 -88.77 -14.82
C LEU A 4 -13.45 -87.31 -14.45
N LEU A 5 -12.56 -86.74 -15.21
CA LEU A 5 -12.26 -85.30 -15.32
C LEU A 5 -13.49 -84.48 -15.86
N ALA A 6 -13.63 -83.29 -15.41
CA ALA A 6 -14.20 -82.22 -16.25
C ALA A 6 -13.62 -80.86 -15.86
N LEU A 7 -13.00 -80.23 -16.82
CA LEU A 7 -12.62 -78.80 -16.92
C LEU A 7 -13.85 -77.90 -16.76
N GLY A 8 -13.68 -76.79 -16.08
CA GLY A 8 -14.71 -75.77 -16.02
C GLY A 8 -14.18 -74.42 -15.56
N THR A 9 -13.75 -73.63 -16.50
CA THR A 9 -13.71 -72.17 -16.63
C THR A 9 -13.81 -71.34 -15.34
N ALA A 10 -12.70 -70.67 -14.99
CA ALA A 10 -12.62 -69.60 -14.00
C ALA A 10 -13.24 -68.34 -14.60
N LEU A 11 -14.34 -67.87 -14.01
CA LEU A 11 -14.95 -66.55 -14.29
C LEU A 11 -14.45 -65.62 -13.18
N VAL A 12 -13.52 -64.72 -13.54
CA VAL A 12 -13.03 -63.64 -12.66
C VAL A 12 -14.06 -62.55 -12.67
N LEU A 13 -14.87 -62.46 -11.61
CA LEU A 13 -15.67 -61.26 -11.31
C LEU A 13 -14.77 -60.21 -10.65
N ALA A 14 -14.38 -59.18 -11.42
CA ALA A 14 -13.79 -57.96 -10.88
C ALA A 14 -14.92 -57.18 -10.19
N LEU A 15 -15.01 -57.23 -8.86
CA LEU A 15 -15.78 -56.27 -8.07
C LEU A 15 -15.01 -54.93 -8.06
N SER A 16 -15.50 -53.96 -8.85
CA SER A 16 -15.15 -52.56 -8.71
C SER A 16 -15.76 -52.03 -7.41
N LEU A 17 -14.93 -51.87 -6.37
CA LEU A 17 -15.25 -51.07 -5.20
C LEU A 17 -15.25 -49.61 -5.63
N ALA A 18 -16.42 -49.08 -5.89
CA ALA A 18 -16.62 -47.63 -5.89
C ALA A 18 -16.59 -47.15 -4.42
N ALA A 19 -15.42 -46.71 -3.99
CA ALA A 19 -15.30 -45.94 -2.75
C ALA A 19 -15.87 -44.56 -3.01
N CYS A 20 -17.11 -44.33 -2.57
CA CYS A 20 -17.62 -42.97 -2.35
C CYS A 20 -16.81 -42.37 -1.19
N ASN A 21 -15.78 -41.60 -1.52
CA ASN A 21 -15.12 -40.74 -0.57
C ASN A 21 -15.91 -39.42 -0.55
N GLY A 22 -16.54 -39.17 0.59
CA GLY A 22 -17.35 -38.00 0.79
C GLY A 22 -16.53 -36.72 0.89
N GLY A 23 -17.04 -35.66 0.30
CA GLY A 23 -16.96 -34.30 0.76
C GLY A 23 -15.58 -33.72 1.07
N GLY A 24 -14.74 -33.52 0.06
CA GLY A 24 -13.73 -32.48 0.05
C GLY A 24 -14.20 -31.40 -0.91
N SER A 25 -14.28 -30.16 -0.46
CA SER A 25 -14.47 -28.99 -1.31
C SER A 25 -13.26 -28.91 -2.25
N GLY A 26 -13.41 -29.50 -3.44
CA GLY A 26 -12.42 -29.40 -4.50
C GLY A 26 -12.47 -27.97 -5.06
N GLY A 27 -11.59 -27.10 -4.60
CA GLY A 27 -11.20 -25.95 -5.41
C GLY A 27 -10.61 -26.51 -6.71
N GLU A 28 -11.14 -26.13 -7.86
CA GLU A 28 -10.51 -26.45 -9.14
C GLU A 28 -9.06 -25.95 -9.07
N GLU A 29 -8.10 -26.86 -9.26
CA GLU A 29 -6.70 -26.48 -9.38
C GLU A 29 -6.59 -25.58 -10.62
N VAL A 30 -6.32 -24.29 -10.37
CA VAL A 30 -6.08 -23.31 -11.45
C VAL A 30 -4.82 -23.75 -12.20
N SER A 31 -4.93 -23.84 -13.54
CA SER A 31 -3.81 -24.21 -14.40
C SER A 31 -2.63 -23.26 -14.20
N ALA A 32 -1.40 -23.79 -14.27
CA ALA A 32 -0.18 -22.99 -14.27
C ALA A 32 -0.10 -21.98 -15.44
N ASP A 33 -0.86 -22.22 -16.51
CA ASP A 33 -0.99 -21.33 -17.68
C ASP A 33 -2.20 -20.37 -17.55
N TRP A 34 -2.72 -20.17 -16.36
CA TRP A 34 -3.85 -19.27 -16.12
C TRP A 34 -3.53 -17.84 -16.59
N LYS A 35 -4.50 -17.24 -17.24
CA LYS A 35 -4.51 -15.82 -17.63
C LYS A 35 -5.92 -15.27 -17.50
N PRO A 36 -6.09 -13.98 -17.16
CA PRO A 36 -7.42 -13.40 -17.14
C PRO A 36 -8.02 -13.38 -18.55
N GLY A 37 -9.28 -13.83 -18.68
CA GLY A 37 -10.03 -13.84 -19.92
C GLY A 37 -10.79 -12.54 -20.20
N GLU A 38 -10.86 -11.65 -19.20
CA GLU A 38 -11.61 -10.39 -19.26
C GLU A 38 -10.92 -9.30 -18.45
N THR A 39 -11.51 -8.11 -18.43
CA THR A 39 -11.01 -6.94 -17.70
C THR A 39 -10.78 -7.24 -16.22
N VAL A 40 -9.65 -6.76 -15.69
CA VAL A 40 -9.27 -6.87 -14.27
C VAL A 40 -9.61 -5.56 -13.56
N THR A 41 -10.28 -5.62 -12.43
CA THR A 41 -10.56 -4.46 -11.58
C THR A 41 -9.44 -4.30 -10.56
N MET A 42 -8.89 -3.09 -10.42
CA MET A 42 -7.99 -2.74 -9.33
C MET A 42 -8.66 -1.73 -8.41
N ILE A 43 -9.00 -2.15 -7.20
CA ILE A 43 -9.58 -1.28 -6.17
C ILE A 43 -8.49 -0.38 -5.62
N VAL A 44 -8.73 0.93 -5.67
CA VAL A 44 -7.91 1.98 -5.06
C VAL A 44 -8.76 2.66 -3.99
N ALA A 45 -8.36 2.53 -2.73
CA ALA A 45 -9.14 2.98 -1.56
C ALA A 45 -9.08 4.51 -1.32
N TYR A 46 -8.79 5.28 -2.36
CA TYR A 46 -8.64 6.74 -2.31
C TYR A 46 -9.30 7.41 -3.50
N LYS A 47 -9.55 8.72 -3.33
CA LYS A 47 -10.14 9.59 -4.36
C LYS A 47 -9.31 9.59 -5.63
N ALA A 48 -10.00 9.63 -6.78
CA ALA A 48 -9.37 9.84 -8.07
C ALA A 48 -8.52 11.14 -8.08
N GLY A 49 -7.31 11.07 -8.64
CA GLY A 49 -6.33 12.16 -8.64
C GLY A 49 -5.47 12.24 -7.36
N SER A 50 -5.67 11.35 -6.38
CA SER A 50 -4.73 11.22 -5.26
C SER A 50 -3.39 10.63 -5.70
N GLY A 51 -2.34 10.78 -4.90
CA GLY A 51 -1.03 10.18 -5.19
C GLY A 51 -1.12 8.67 -5.41
N THR A 52 -1.94 7.96 -4.61
CA THR A 52 -2.17 6.52 -4.79
C THR A 52 -2.88 6.19 -6.12
N ASP A 53 -3.91 6.96 -6.49
CA ASP A 53 -4.61 6.77 -7.76
C ASP A 53 -3.69 7.04 -8.96
N ASN A 54 -2.89 8.11 -8.90
CA ASN A 54 -1.94 8.44 -9.95
C ASN A 54 -0.89 7.34 -10.13
N THR A 55 -0.30 6.82 -9.05
CA THR A 55 0.66 5.72 -9.12
C THR A 55 0.04 4.44 -9.66
N ALA A 56 -1.19 4.11 -9.25
CA ALA A 56 -1.92 2.95 -9.74
C ALA A 56 -2.22 3.05 -11.25
N ARG A 57 -2.62 4.22 -11.74
CA ARG A 57 -2.93 4.45 -13.17
C ARG A 57 -1.69 4.36 -14.04
N VAL A 58 -0.58 4.98 -13.61
CA VAL A 58 0.68 4.90 -14.36
C VAL A 58 1.11 3.44 -14.50
N LEU A 59 1.13 2.66 -13.42
CA LEU A 59 1.50 1.24 -13.50
C LEU A 59 0.51 0.43 -14.34
N SER A 60 -0.79 0.61 -14.12
CA SER A 60 -1.84 -0.16 -14.80
C SER A 60 -1.81 0.00 -16.32
N GLN A 61 -1.39 1.16 -16.84
CA GLN A 61 -1.24 1.38 -18.27
C GLN A 61 -0.25 0.40 -18.90
N TYR A 62 0.90 0.19 -18.28
CA TYR A 62 1.95 -0.70 -18.77
C TYR A 62 1.70 -2.16 -18.39
N ALA A 63 1.18 -2.41 -17.21
CA ALA A 63 0.84 -3.76 -16.75
C ALA A 63 -0.28 -4.39 -17.59
N SER A 64 -1.24 -3.62 -18.08
CA SER A 64 -2.31 -4.11 -18.96
C SER A 64 -1.77 -4.80 -20.22
N GLU A 65 -0.66 -4.31 -20.78
CA GLU A 65 -0.01 -4.94 -21.94
C GLU A 65 0.61 -6.30 -21.59
N LYS A 66 1.27 -6.38 -20.43
CA LYS A 66 1.93 -7.62 -19.95
C LYS A 66 0.89 -8.68 -19.54
N ILE A 67 -0.21 -8.25 -18.94
CA ILE A 67 -1.33 -9.10 -18.53
C ILE A 67 -2.15 -9.57 -19.73
N GLY A 68 -2.21 -8.78 -20.81
CA GLY A 68 -3.03 -9.05 -22.00
C GLY A 68 -4.51 -8.68 -21.81
N GLN A 69 -4.84 -7.98 -20.73
CA GLN A 69 -6.19 -7.49 -20.40
C GLN A 69 -6.09 -6.09 -19.78
N THR A 70 -7.15 -5.30 -19.94
CA THR A 70 -7.23 -3.98 -19.36
C THR A 70 -7.37 -4.05 -17.84
N ILE A 71 -6.57 -3.27 -17.11
CA ILE A 71 -6.80 -2.99 -15.69
C ILE A 71 -7.64 -1.72 -15.59
N VAL A 72 -8.81 -1.84 -14.95
CA VAL A 72 -9.70 -0.70 -14.65
C VAL A 72 -9.54 -0.32 -13.17
N ILE A 73 -9.22 0.95 -12.92
CA ILE A 73 -9.14 1.48 -11.56
C ILE A 73 -10.54 1.79 -11.05
N ASP A 74 -10.88 1.19 -9.91
CA ASP A 74 -12.11 1.46 -9.16
C ASP A 74 -11.77 2.20 -7.86
N ASN A 75 -12.09 3.50 -7.82
CA ASN A 75 -11.83 4.35 -6.68
C ASN A 75 -12.95 4.21 -5.64
N GLN A 76 -12.66 3.53 -4.52
CA GLN A 76 -13.58 3.35 -3.40
C GLN A 76 -13.06 4.09 -2.16
N GLU A 77 -13.29 5.41 -2.13
CA GLU A 77 -12.80 6.29 -1.07
C GLU A 77 -13.64 6.21 0.23
N GLY A 78 -13.01 6.57 1.34
CA GLY A 78 -13.67 6.77 2.64
C GLY A 78 -13.05 5.97 3.79
N GLY A 79 -13.25 6.47 5.01
CA GLY A 79 -12.74 5.83 6.23
C GLY A 79 -11.23 5.61 6.24
N SER A 80 -10.44 6.56 5.71
CA SER A 80 -8.98 6.41 5.56
C SER A 80 -8.59 5.17 4.74
N GLY A 81 -9.43 4.76 3.77
CA GLY A 81 -9.22 3.58 2.94
C GLY A 81 -10.00 2.33 3.37
N SER A 82 -10.59 2.32 4.57
CA SER A 82 -11.25 1.14 5.11
C SER A 82 -12.41 0.63 4.26
N ILE A 83 -13.12 1.52 3.54
CA ILE A 83 -14.23 1.13 2.66
C ILE A 83 -13.72 0.29 1.49
N GLY A 84 -12.73 0.78 0.74
CA GLY A 84 -12.18 0.08 -0.41
C GLY A 84 -11.49 -1.23 -0.03
N TRP A 85 -10.73 -1.24 1.07
CA TRP A 85 -10.06 -2.47 1.53
C TRP A 85 -11.03 -3.50 2.10
N THR A 86 -12.15 -3.08 2.71
CA THR A 86 -13.24 -4.01 3.08
C THR A 86 -13.87 -4.64 1.83
N ALA A 87 -14.10 -3.86 0.78
CA ALA A 87 -14.62 -4.39 -0.49
C ALA A 87 -13.63 -5.38 -1.13
N LEU A 88 -12.34 -5.07 -1.13
CA LEU A 88 -11.29 -5.97 -1.61
C LEU A 88 -11.24 -7.29 -0.83
N ALA A 89 -11.22 -7.23 0.50
CA ALA A 89 -11.18 -8.42 1.35
C ALA A 89 -12.38 -9.36 1.14
N LYS A 90 -13.52 -8.82 0.69
CA LYS A 90 -14.77 -9.56 0.40
C LYS A 90 -14.92 -9.93 -1.08
N SER A 91 -13.98 -9.57 -1.93
CA SER A 91 -14.00 -9.91 -3.36
C SER A 91 -13.71 -11.39 -3.59
N ASN A 92 -14.12 -11.90 -4.75
CA ASN A 92 -13.84 -13.28 -5.13
C ASN A 92 -12.34 -13.49 -5.38
N PRO A 93 -11.76 -14.60 -4.92
CA PRO A 93 -10.34 -14.91 -5.11
C PRO A 93 -10.07 -15.58 -6.46
N ASP A 94 -10.65 -15.06 -7.55
CA ASP A 94 -10.64 -15.61 -8.91
C ASP A 94 -9.65 -14.91 -9.86
N GLY A 95 -8.95 -13.87 -9.37
CA GLY A 95 -7.95 -13.12 -10.12
C GLY A 95 -8.52 -11.96 -10.94
N TYR A 96 -9.81 -11.65 -10.86
CA TYR A 96 -10.41 -10.51 -11.59
C TYR A 96 -10.55 -9.25 -10.72
N THR A 97 -10.29 -9.35 -9.41
CA THR A 97 -10.22 -8.19 -8.51
C THR A 97 -8.89 -8.19 -7.77
N LEU A 98 -8.13 -7.14 -7.95
CA LEU A 98 -6.90 -6.83 -7.25
C LEU A 98 -7.09 -5.57 -6.42
N GLY A 99 -6.20 -5.32 -5.47
CA GLY A 99 -6.20 -4.10 -4.70
C GLY A 99 -4.86 -3.40 -4.66
N PHE A 100 -4.91 -2.08 -4.61
CA PHE A 100 -3.75 -1.24 -4.39
C PHE A 100 -3.80 -0.76 -2.93
N VAL A 101 -2.94 -1.31 -2.09
CA VAL A 101 -2.93 -1.02 -0.65
C VAL A 101 -1.80 -0.08 -0.27
N ASN A 102 -2.08 0.76 0.74
CA ASN A 102 -1.11 1.71 1.27
C ASN A 102 -0.68 1.32 2.67
N LEU A 103 0.62 1.25 2.89
CA LEU A 103 1.23 1.06 4.19
C LEU A 103 1.84 2.38 4.68
N PRO A 104 1.81 2.68 5.96
CA PRO A 104 1.25 1.90 7.08
C PRO A 104 -0.26 2.02 7.26
N THR A 105 -1.01 2.79 6.45
CA THR A 105 -2.41 3.11 6.70
C THR A 105 -3.31 1.87 6.79
N LEU A 106 -3.10 0.85 5.93
CA LEU A 106 -3.83 -0.42 6.03
C LEU A 106 -3.63 -1.07 7.41
N ALA A 107 -2.38 -1.18 7.84
CA ALA A 107 -2.03 -1.77 9.13
C ALA A 107 -2.59 -0.96 10.31
N SER A 108 -2.49 0.37 10.26
CA SER A 108 -3.07 1.27 11.26
C SER A 108 -4.58 1.11 11.37
N ASN A 109 -5.29 1.01 10.24
CA ASN A 109 -6.74 0.78 10.24
C ASN A 109 -7.12 -0.54 10.91
N ILE A 110 -6.35 -1.61 10.69
CA ILE A 110 -6.56 -2.91 11.33
C ILE A 110 -6.38 -2.80 12.85
N VAL A 111 -5.31 -2.15 13.30
CA VAL A 111 -5.02 -1.94 14.74
C VAL A 111 -6.12 -1.12 15.40
N GLU A 112 -6.67 -0.11 14.70
CA GLU A 112 -7.76 0.75 15.19
C GLU A 112 -9.15 0.10 15.06
N GLY A 113 -9.25 -1.10 14.46
CA GLY A 113 -10.52 -1.76 14.21
C GLY A 113 -11.40 -1.06 13.18
N LEU A 114 -10.79 -0.32 12.25
CA LEU A 114 -11.47 0.36 11.15
C LEU A 114 -11.59 -0.59 9.96
N GLY A 115 -12.82 -0.97 9.63
CA GLY A 115 -13.08 -1.91 8.54
C GLY A 115 -13.23 -3.36 9.04
N ASP A 116 -13.81 -4.19 8.17
CA ASP A 116 -14.11 -5.59 8.44
C ASP A 116 -13.13 -6.48 7.66
N TYR A 117 -11.85 -6.40 8.03
CA TYR A 117 -10.73 -7.13 7.45
C TYR A 117 -9.55 -7.24 8.42
N SER A 118 -8.66 -8.18 8.16
CA SER A 118 -7.38 -8.41 8.82
C SER A 118 -6.23 -8.44 7.80
N MET A 119 -4.98 -8.47 8.26
CA MET A 119 -3.83 -8.62 7.34
C MET A 119 -3.90 -9.91 6.53
N GLU A 120 -4.45 -10.98 7.10
CA GLU A 120 -4.56 -12.29 6.44
C GLU A 120 -5.55 -12.30 5.27
N ASP A 121 -6.41 -11.29 5.14
CA ASP A 121 -7.39 -11.20 4.05
C ASP A 121 -6.77 -10.70 2.74
N PHE A 122 -5.50 -10.33 2.76
CA PHE A 122 -4.74 -9.83 1.62
C PHE A 122 -3.55 -10.72 1.28
N VAL A 123 -3.53 -11.26 0.05
CA VAL A 123 -2.41 -12.05 -0.46
C VAL A 123 -1.51 -11.12 -1.28
N PRO A 124 -0.25 -10.90 -0.86
CA PRO A 124 0.67 -10.03 -1.58
C PRO A 124 1.00 -10.56 -2.98
N ILE A 125 1.04 -9.68 -3.97
CA ILE A 125 1.53 -9.94 -5.31
C ILE A 125 2.92 -9.31 -5.48
N CYS A 126 3.01 -7.99 -5.28
CA CYS A 126 4.30 -7.28 -5.31
C CYS A 126 4.16 -5.90 -4.66
N ASN A 127 5.27 -5.36 -4.18
CA ASN A 127 5.35 -3.93 -3.87
C ASN A 127 5.64 -3.13 -5.15
N HIS A 128 5.09 -1.93 -5.23
CA HIS A 128 5.27 -1.03 -6.37
C HIS A 128 6.22 0.13 -6.03
N VAL A 129 5.92 0.85 -4.95
CA VAL A 129 6.68 2.02 -4.56
C VAL A 129 6.93 2.08 -3.06
N ASN A 130 8.07 2.69 -2.69
CA ASN A 130 8.33 3.16 -1.35
C ASN A 130 8.61 4.66 -1.45
N GLU A 131 7.78 5.47 -0.83
CA GLU A 131 7.88 6.93 -0.88
C GLU A 131 8.20 7.49 0.49
N THR A 132 9.32 8.16 0.59
CA THR A 132 9.77 8.83 1.82
C THR A 132 8.85 9.98 2.18
N SER A 133 8.56 10.14 3.46
CA SER A 133 7.79 11.27 3.99
C SER A 133 8.65 12.52 4.11
N LEU A 134 8.04 13.66 3.76
CA LEU A 134 8.65 14.99 3.78
C LEU A 134 7.88 15.87 4.75
N VAL A 135 8.59 16.68 5.53
CA VAL A 135 7.99 17.75 6.34
C VAL A 135 7.93 19.02 5.50
N LEU A 136 6.73 19.55 5.31
CA LEU A 136 6.42 20.61 4.37
C LEU A 136 5.80 21.82 5.06
N VAL A 137 6.16 23.00 4.57
CA VAL A 137 5.45 24.25 4.85
C VAL A 137 5.17 24.99 3.54
N SER A 138 4.22 25.93 3.54
CA SER A 138 4.00 26.83 2.38
C SER A 138 5.27 27.62 2.06
N ALA A 139 5.51 27.96 0.79
CA ALA A 139 6.61 28.85 0.39
C ALA A 139 6.56 30.21 1.10
N SER A 140 5.36 30.68 1.47
CA SER A 140 5.16 31.93 2.23
C SER A 140 5.28 31.78 3.75
N SER A 141 5.49 30.57 4.26
CA SER A 141 5.65 30.32 5.70
C SER A 141 6.79 31.11 6.31
N PRO A 142 6.66 31.59 7.55
CA PRO A 142 7.75 32.23 8.26
C PRO A 142 8.91 31.27 8.59
N PHE A 143 8.64 29.94 8.65
CA PHE A 143 9.64 28.93 8.96
C PHE A 143 10.51 28.63 7.74
N ASN A 144 11.85 28.64 7.95
CA ASN A 144 12.83 28.34 6.91
C ASN A 144 13.67 27.08 7.26
N SER A 145 13.49 26.53 8.47
CA SER A 145 14.10 25.27 8.90
C SER A 145 13.15 24.50 9.81
N LEU A 146 13.37 23.18 9.90
CA LEU A 146 12.61 22.35 10.83
C LEU A 146 12.87 22.75 12.29
N GLN A 147 14.09 23.21 12.60
CA GLN A 147 14.42 23.70 13.94
C GLN A 147 13.55 24.91 14.33
N GLU A 148 13.38 25.90 13.43
CA GLU A 148 12.52 27.08 13.68
C GLU A 148 11.06 26.66 13.96
N LEU A 149 10.52 25.72 13.19
CA LEU A 149 9.17 25.20 13.39
C LEU A 149 9.05 24.49 14.75
N VAL A 150 10.00 23.62 15.09
CA VAL A 150 10.00 22.89 16.35
C VAL A 150 10.16 23.81 17.55
N ASP A 151 11.06 24.80 17.48
CA ASP A 151 11.26 25.77 18.56
C ASP A 151 10.00 26.61 18.80
N TYR A 152 9.33 27.04 17.72
CA TYR A 152 8.05 27.74 17.82
C TYR A 152 6.99 26.85 18.47
N ALA A 153 6.84 25.60 17.98
CA ALA A 153 5.86 24.67 18.51
C ALA A 153 6.03 24.37 20.00
N LYS A 154 7.28 24.25 20.46
CA LYS A 154 7.59 24.08 21.90
C LYS A 154 7.25 25.29 22.74
N ALA A 155 7.44 26.49 22.19
CA ALA A 155 7.10 27.74 22.88
C ALA A 155 5.59 28.02 22.88
N HIS A 156 4.85 27.45 21.95
CA HIS A 156 3.42 27.67 21.70
C HIS A 156 2.68 26.34 21.55
N PRO A 157 2.47 25.57 22.62
CA PRO A 157 1.80 24.28 22.58
C PRO A 157 0.41 24.36 21.93
N ASP A 158 0.09 23.42 21.03
CA ASP A 158 -1.17 23.26 20.29
C ASP A 158 -1.56 24.43 19.37
N GLU A 159 -0.71 25.45 19.21
CA GLU A 159 -0.98 26.60 18.33
C GLU A 159 -0.78 26.23 16.85
N LEU A 160 0.27 25.47 16.52
CA LEU A 160 0.49 25.02 15.14
C LEU A 160 -0.57 24.04 14.67
N LYS A 161 -1.00 24.21 13.43
CA LYS A 161 -1.93 23.32 12.75
C LYS A 161 -1.21 22.51 11.71
N ALA A 162 -1.43 21.18 11.71
CA ALA A 162 -0.98 20.31 10.65
C ALA A 162 -2.15 19.78 9.83
N SER A 163 -2.08 19.90 8.50
CA SER A 163 -3.01 19.19 7.63
C SER A 163 -2.61 17.71 7.51
N THR A 164 -3.61 16.81 7.47
CA THR A 164 -3.40 15.37 7.34
C THR A 164 -4.33 14.77 6.27
N ASN A 165 -3.96 13.64 5.68
CA ASN A 165 -4.74 12.93 4.66
C ASN A 165 -5.82 11.99 5.23
N GLY A 166 -6.22 12.23 6.47
CA GLY A 166 -7.19 11.45 7.23
C GLY A 166 -6.69 11.22 8.65
N ASN A 167 -7.60 10.88 9.55
CA ASN A 167 -7.24 10.57 10.93
C ASN A 167 -6.42 9.28 10.98
N LYS A 168 -5.26 9.32 11.64
CA LYS A 168 -4.29 8.21 11.77
C LYS A 168 -3.86 7.58 10.43
N ALA A 169 -4.07 8.26 9.31
CA ALA A 169 -3.50 7.88 8.02
C ALA A 169 -1.99 8.23 7.96
N SER A 170 -1.29 7.75 6.93
CA SER A 170 0.18 7.83 6.87
C SER A 170 0.76 9.22 7.10
N ASN A 171 0.14 10.28 6.57
CA ASN A 171 0.64 11.63 6.76
C ASN A 171 0.41 12.14 8.20
N HIS A 172 -0.70 11.72 8.82
CA HIS A 172 -0.96 12.02 10.23
C HIS A 172 0.02 11.29 11.16
N ILE A 173 0.28 10.00 10.88
CA ILE A 173 1.30 9.24 11.63
C ILE A 173 2.67 9.93 11.53
N GLY A 174 3.08 10.38 10.33
CA GLY A 174 4.34 11.09 10.14
C GLY A 174 4.42 12.40 10.93
N ALA A 175 3.34 13.20 10.95
CA ALA A 175 3.27 14.41 11.76
C ALA A 175 3.38 14.10 13.26
N GLN A 176 2.73 13.03 13.72
CA GLN A 176 2.78 12.60 15.13
C GLN A 176 4.15 12.03 15.52
N LEU A 177 4.80 11.25 14.63
CA LEU A 177 6.17 10.78 14.84
C LEU A 177 7.13 11.97 15.03
N LEU A 178 7.04 12.99 14.18
CA LEU A 178 7.82 14.21 14.34
C LEU A 178 7.52 14.89 15.67
N ALA A 179 6.26 15.10 15.99
CA ALA A 179 5.85 15.80 17.20
C ALA A 179 6.36 15.10 18.47
N ASN A 180 6.17 13.77 18.54
CA ASN A 180 6.63 12.98 19.69
C ASN A 180 8.16 12.95 19.80
N SER A 181 8.87 12.74 18.68
CA SER A 181 10.34 12.66 18.69
C SER A 181 11.01 14.02 18.96
N ALA A 182 10.39 15.11 18.51
CA ALA A 182 10.87 16.48 18.76
C ALA A 182 10.34 17.07 20.06
N GLY A 183 9.34 16.48 20.72
CA GLY A 183 8.76 16.90 22.00
C GLY A 183 7.93 18.17 21.91
N PHE A 184 6.97 18.23 20.97
CA PHE A 184 5.98 19.31 20.85
C PHE A 184 4.57 18.77 20.58
N THR A 185 3.57 19.64 20.72
CA THR A 185 2.17 19.34 20.40
C THR A 185 1.66 20.24 19.28
N TYR A 186 0.61 19.81 18.59
CA TYR A 186 0.00 20.53 17.49
C TYR A 186 -1.47 20.16 17.33
N THR A 187 -2.23 20.96 16.58
CA THR A 187 -3.62 20.65 16.21
C THR A 187 -3.69 19.98 14.84
N ALA A 188 -4.14 18.72 14.78
CA ALA A 188 -4.33 18.00 13.51
C ALA A 188 -5.64 18.41 12.83
N ILE A 189 -5.58 18.76 11.54
CA ILE A 189 -6.74 19.08 10.70
C ILE A 189 -6.85 18.01 9.60
N PRO A 190 -7.77 17.03 9.74
CA PRO A 190 -7.93 15.96 8.76
C PRO A 190 -8.69 16.43 7.51
N TYR A 191 -8.18 16.05 6.34
CA TYR A 191 -8.80 16.25 5.03
C TYR A 191 -9.16 14.91 4.39
N GLY A 192 -9.97 14.93 3.33
CA GLY A 192 -10.42 13.72 2.63
C GLY A 192 -9.34 13.01 1.80
N GLY A 193 -8.14 13.58 1.73
CA GLY A 193 -6.99 13.03 1.01
C GLY A 193 -5.86 14.05 0.87
N THR A 194 -4.72 13.60 0.32
CA THR A 194 -3.49 14.42 0.24
C THR A 194 -3.66 15.67 -0.63
N ALA A 195 -4.47 15.62 -1.70
CA ALA A 195 -4.69 16.79 -2.56
C ALA A 195 -5.32 17.96 -1.79
N ASP A 196 -6.39 17.70 -1.04
CA ASP A 196 -7.07 18.71 -0.22
C ASP A 196 -6.17 19.18 0.94
N GLN A 197 -5.41 18.25 1.55
CA GLN A 197 -4.41 18.52 2.58
C GLN A 197 -3.36 19.53 2.11
N LEU A 198 -2.76 19.32 0.93
CA LEU A 198 -1.72 20.20 0.38
C LEU A 198 -2.30 21.51 -0.14
N LEU A 199 -3.54 21.52 -0.61
CA LEU A 199 -4.23 22.77 -0.96
C LEU A 199 -4.36 23.69 0.25
N ALA A 200 -4.81 23.16 1.40
CA ALA A 200 -4.92 23.92 2.64
C ALA A 200 -3.57 24.47 3.11
N LEU A 201 -2.49 23.67 2.98
CA LEU A 201 -1.12 24.13 3.30
C LEU A 201 -0.70 25.31 2.43
N ARG A 202 -0.92 25.22 1.11
CA ARG A 202 -0.57 26.29 0.15
C ARG A 202 -1.38 27.57 0.37
N GLN A 203 -2.63 27.44 0.81
CA GLN A 203 -3.50 28.57 1.14
C GLN A 203 -3.19 29.20 2.51
N GLY A 204 -2.32 28.58 3.32
CA GLY A 204 -1.97 29.07 4.64
C GLY A 204 -3.07 28.83 5.69
N GLU A 205 -3.99 27.90 5.45
CA GLU A 205 -5.02 27.49 6.43
C GLU A 205 -4.40 26.68 7.58
N VAL A 206 -3.27 26.05 7.31
CA VAL A 206 -2.46 25.26 8.24
C VAL A 206 -0.99 25.65 8.13
N ASP A 207 -0.19 25.34 9.16
CA ASP A 207 1.18 25.79 9.26
C ASP A 207 2.18 24.81 8.65
N PHE A 208 1.96 23.50 8.81
CA PHE A 208 2.82 22.45 8.25
C PHE A 208 2.02 21.23 7.79
N SER A 209 2.69 20.33 7.10
CA SER A 209 2.14 19.07 6.63
C SER A 209 3.23 18.02 6.48
N VAL A 210 2.84 16.75 6.45
CA VAL A 210 3.68 15.65 6.00
C VAL A 210 3.05 15.04 4.76
N ALA A 211 3.85 14.87 3.70
CA ALA A 211 3.41 14.25 2.43
C ALA A 211 4.60 13.56 1.75
N LYS A 212 4.38 12.95 0.58
CA LYS A 212 5.39 12.21 -0.18
C LYS A 212 5.86 12.99 -1.40
N GLU A 213 6.99 12.59 -1.97
CA GLU A 213 7.55 13.21 -3.17
C GLU A 213 6.53 13.27 -4.32
N ALA A 214 5.89 12.15 -4.66
CA ALA A 214 4.89 12.09 -5.74
C ALA A 214 3.69 13.04 -5.51
N ASP A 215 3.37 13.34 -4.25
CA ASP A 215 2.27 14.24 -3.92
C ASP A 215 2.59 15.70 -4.26
N ILE A 216 3.88 16.09 -4.31
CA ILE A 216 4.32 17.49 -4.42
C ILE A 216 5.01 17.85 -5.75
N VAL A 217 5.30 16.89 -6.63
CA VAL A 217 6.04 17.10 -7.88
C VAL A 217 5.54 18.31 -8.68
N SER A 218 4.21 18.46 -8.81
CA SER A 218 3.61 19.56 -9.59
C SER A 218 3.59 20.90 -8.87
N MET A 219 3.92 20.95 -7.58
CA MET A 219 3.80 22.15 -6.73
C MET A 219 5.03 22.43 -5.84
N VAL A 220 6.17 21.82 -6.13
CA VAL A 220 7.41 21.99 -5.34
C VAL A 220 7.78 23.46 -5.14
N SER A 221 7.60 24.33 -6.17
CA SER A 221 7.90 25.75 -6.08
C SER A 221 7.01 26.54 -5.11
N GLU A 222 5.90 25.95 -4.69
CA GLU A 222 4.93 26.59 -3.76
C GLU A 222 5.15 26.13 -2.31
N LEU A 223 6.15 25.26 -2.07
CA LEU A 223 6.44 24.63 -0.79
C LEU A 223 7.91 24.83 -0.39
N LYS A 224 8.18 24.72 0.91
CA LYS A 224 9.52 24.48 1.46
C LYS A 224 9.54 23.11 2.10
N ILE A 225 10.60 22.35 1.84
CA ILE A 225 10.84 21.04 2.45
C ILE A 225 11.79 21.26 3.61
N LEU A 226 11.28 21.11 4.84
CA LEU A 226 12.05 21.39 6.05
C LEU A 226 12.84 20.18 6.55
N GLY A 227 12.48 18.97 6.11
CA GLY A 227 13.18 17.75 6.49
C GLY A 227 12.59 16.51 5.83
N VAL A 228 13.35 15.43 5.82
CA VAL A 228 12.97 14.15 5.24
C VAL A 228 13.06 13.02 6.27
N PHE A 229 12.11 12.10 6.24
CA PHE A 229 12.10 10.92 7.10
C PHE A 229 12.91 9.78 6.46
N ASP A 230 14.22 9.98 6.37
CA ASP A 230 15.12 8.98 5.82
C ASP A 230 16.44 8.91 6.63
N THR A 231 17.19 7.85 6.40
CA THR A 231 18.53 7.66 6.98
C THR A 231 19.62 8.40 6.18
N ALA A 232 19.30 8.84 4.96
CA ALA A 232 20.14 9.67 4.10
C ALA A 232 19.29 10.75 3.43
N ARG A 233 19.95 11.85 2.99
CA ARG A 233 19.26 12.89 2.21
C ARG A 233 18.81 12.34 0.87
N MET A 234 17.67 12.81 0.39
CA MET A 234 17.13 12.44 -0.91
C MET A 234 17.86 13.19 -2.04
N ASP A 235 18.21 12.49 -3.12
CA ASP A 235 18.83 13.10 -4.31
C ASP A 235 17.94 14.18 -4.94
N ALA A 236 16.62 14.00 -4.88
CA ALA A 236 15.65 14.98 -5.39
C ALA A 236 15.62 16.27 -4.54
N PHE A 237 16.02 16.22 -3.26
CA PHE A 237 15.97 17.34 -2.31
C PHE A 237 17.26 17.40 -1.47
N PRO A 238 18.45 17.60 -2.07
CA PRO A 238 19.74 17.48 -1.37
C PRO A 238 19.94 18.52 -0.27
N ASP A 239 19.23 19.65 -0.32
CA ASP A 239 19.29 20.70 0.69
C ASP A 239 18.42 20.39 1.92
N ALA A 240 17.45 19.48 1.81
CA ALA A 240 16.60 19.09 2.93
C ALA A 240 17.35 18.12 3.86
N PRO A 241 17.53 18.45 5.14
CA PRO A 241 18.20 17.54 6.07
C PRO A 241 17.32 16.34 6.40
N THR A 242 17.93 15.21 6.80
CA THR A 242 17.18 14.14 7.43
C THR A 242 16.74 14.55 8.84
N LEU A 243 15.65 13.95 9.35
CA LEU A 243 15.23 14.17 10.72
C LEU A 243 16.28 13.62 11.71
N GLY A 244 17.03 12.59 11.32
CA GLY A 244 18.15 12.03 12.09
C GLY A 244 19.33 13.00 12.22
N GLU A 245 19.68 13.76 11.15
CA GLU A 245 20.69 14.83 11.22
C GLU A 245 20.31 15.93 12.21
N LEU A 246 19.01 16.14 12.42
CA LEU A 246 18.48 17.14 13.35
C LEU A 246 18.25 16.59 14.78
N GLY A 247 18.53 15.29 15.00
CA GLY A 247 18.38 14.63 16.28
C GLY A 247 16.94 14.31 16.70
N TYR A 248 16.01 14.24 15.74
CA TYR A 248 14.60 13.94 16.02
C TYR A 248 14.26 12.47 15.76
N TYR A 249 14.29 12.01 14.49
CA TYR A 249 13.89 10.66 14.09
C TYR A 249 14.89 10.10 13.09
N ASP A 250 15.54 8.99 13.43
CA ASP A 250 16.70 8.44 12.69
C ASP A 250 16.37 7.21 11.82
N GLN A 251 15.09 6.89 11.65
CA GLN A 251 14.64 5.78 10.83
C GLN A 251 13.91 6.28 9.58
N TRP A 252 13.85 5.41 8.56
CA TRP A 252 12.98 5.66 7.43
C TRP A 252 11.52 5.62 7.86
N TYR A 253 10.74 6.60 7.42
CA TYR A 253 9.30 6.58 7.50
C TYR A 253 8.69 7.11 6.21
N GLY A 254 7.74 6.34 5.65
CA GLY A 254 7.11 6.71 4.39
C GLY A 254 5.82 5.95 4.12
N SER A 255 5.47 5.85 2.86
CA SER A 255 4.39 5.01 2.39
C SER A 255 4.93 3.99 1.41
N ALA A 256 4.60 2.73 1.65
CA ALA A 256 4.70 1.70 0.62
C ALA A 256 3.33 1.50 -0.04
N ARG A 257 3.34 1.18 -1.32
CA ARG A 257 2.12 0.81 -2.05
C ARG A 257 2.33 -0.52 -2.69
N ALA A 258 1.51 -1.47 -2.30
CA ALA A 258 1.60 -2.84 -2.77
C ALA A 258 0.33 -3.26 -3.51
N ILE A 259 0.49 -4.20 -4.43
CA ILE A 259 -0.61 -4.85 -5.13
C ILE A 259 -0.86 -6.16 -4.41
N VAL A 260 -2.11 -6.39 -4.05
CA VAL A 260 -2.56 -7.58 -3.34
C VAL A 260 -3.81 -8.17 -3.99
N ALA A 261 -4.06 -9.44 -3.73
CA ALA A 261 -5.29 -10.14 -4.09
C ALA A 261 -6.08 -10.52 -2.83
N PRO A 262 -7.39 -10.84 -2.93
CA PRO A 262 -8.18 -11.37 -1.83
C PRO A 262 -7.64 -12.72 -1.33
N LYS A 263 -7.85 -13.00 -0.04
CA LYS A 263 -7.51 -14.29 0.57
C LYS A 263 -8.11 -15.47 -0.19
N GLY A 264 -7.31 -16.49 -0.42
CA GLY A 264 -7.73 -17.69 -1.14
C GLY A 264 -7.48 -17.64 -2.65
N THR A 265 -6.92 -16.55 -3.17
CA THR A 265 -6.48 -16.48 -4.58
C THR A 265 -5.42 -17.56 -4.83
N PRO A 266 -5.60 -18.43 -5.84
CA PRO A 266 -4.67 -19.51 -6.16
C PRO A 266 -3.26 -19.01 -6.48
N GLN A 267 -2.23 -19.76 -6.06
CA GLN A 267 -0.83 -19.36 -6.23
C GLN A 267 -0.46 -19.12 -7.71
N ALA A 268 -0.98 -19.93 -8.64
CA ALA A 268 -0.75 -19.72 -10.07
C ALA A 268 -1.22 -18.34 -10.59
N ILE A 269 -2.29 -17.80 -9.99
CA ILE A 269 -2.78 -16.44 -10.29
C ILE A 269 -1.82 -15.39 -9.72
N ILE A 270 -1.35 -15.59 -8.48
CA ILE A 270 -0.38 -14.70 -7.84
C ILE A 270 0.92 -14.65 -8.65
N ASP A 271 1.47 -15.82 -9.01
CA ASP A 271 2.71 -15.93 -9.79
C ASP A 271 2.58 -15.24 -11.16
N PHE A 272 1.44 -15.41 -11.83
CA PHE A 272 1.17 -14.72 -13.10
C PHE A 272 1.19 -13.21 -12.96
N TYR A 273 0.47 -12.67 -11.97
CA TYR A 273 0.43 -11.22 -11.75
C TYR A 273 1.76 -10.66 -11.27
N GLU A 274 2.47 -11.36 -10.36
CA GLU A 274 3.80 -10.94 -9.91
C GLU A 274 4.75 -10.77 -11.09
N GLN A 275 4.79 -11.76 -12.00
CA GLN A 275 5.62 -11.69 -13.20
C GLN A 275 5.19 -10.51 -14.10
N ALA A 276 3.90 -10.35 -14.36
CA ALA A 276 3.40 -9.32 -15.26
C ALA A 276 3.67 -7.90 -14.74
N PHE A 277 3.48 -7.66 -13.43
CA PHE A 277 3.78 -6.38 -12.80
C PHE A 277 5.28 -6.11 -12.75
N ARG A 278 6.11 -7.11 -12.49
CA ARG A 278 7.57 -6.98 -12.54
C ARG A 278 8.02 -6.55 -13.95
N GLU A 279 7.57 -7.26 -14.99
CA GLU A 279 7.90 -6.94 -16.38
C GLU A 279 7.42 -5.54 -16.78
N ALA A 280 6.29 -5.08 -16.25
CA ALA A 280 5.80 -3.72 -16.46
C ALA A 280 6.70 -2.68 -15.78
N MET A 281 7.15 -2.94 -14.55
CA MET A 281 8.03 -2.03 -13.79
C MET A 281 9.47 -2.01 -14.32
N GLU A 282 9.90 -3.03 -15.04
CA GLU A 282 11.19 -3.09 -15.74
C GLU A 282 11.15 -2.45 -17.15
N ASP A 283 9.95 -2.12 -17.66
CA ASP A 283 9.79 -1.54 -19.00
C ASP A 283 10.35 -0.10 -19.04
N PRO A 284 11.28 0.21 -19.98
CA PRO A 284 11.86 1.56 -20.07
C PRO A 284 10.83 2.67 -20.24
N ALA A 285 9.70 2.41 -20.94
CA ALA A 285 8.64 3.40 -21.12
C ALA A 285 7.87 3.66 -19.83
N TYR A 286 7.68 2.62 -19.00
CA TYR A 286 7.15 2.78 -17.66
C TYR A 286 8.10 3.60 -16.79
N LEU A 287 9.40 3.28 -16.77
CA LEU A 287 10.39 3.98 -15.94
C LEU A 287 10.43 5.48 -16.29
N GLU A 288 10.40 5.84 -17.59
CA GLU A 288 10.31 7.23 -18.02
C GLU A 288 9.01 7.91 -17.55
N ALA A 289 7.86 7.20 -17.62
CA ALA A 289 6.58 7.73 -17.16
C ALA A 289 6.53 7.89 -15.63
N ALA A 290 7.10 6.94 -14.89
CA ALA A 290 7.22 6.97 -13.44
C ALA A 290 8.08 8.15 -12.98
N GLU A 291 9.26 8.36 -13.59
CA GLU A 291 10.14 9.50 -13.31
C GLU A 291 9.40 10.84 -13.54
N LYS A 292 8.70 11.00 -14.68
CA LYS A 292 7.91 12.21 -14.98
C LYS A 292 6.78 12.45 -13.98
N ALA A 293 6.26 11.39 -13.39
CA ALA A 293 5.19 11.45 -12.38
C ALA A 293 5.74 11.56 -10.94
N GLY A 294 7.06 11.58 -10.74
CA GLY A 294 7.70 11.59 -9.42
C GLY A 294 7.48 10.29 -8.64
N ILE A 295 7.35 9.16 -9.35
CA ILE A 295 7.14 7.84 -8.75
C ILE A 295 8.48 7.16 -8.58
N THR A 296 8.91 6.95 -7.34
CA THR A 296 10.10 6.16 -7.01
C THR A 296 9.72 4.68 -6.93
N THR A 297 9.95 3.96 -8.04
CA THR A 297 9.64 2.53 -8.13
C THR A 297 10.55 1.72 -7.21
N ALA A 298 9.94 0.86 -6.38
CA ALA A 298 10.63 -0.02 -5.43
C ALA A 298 10.01 -1.42 -5.48
N TYR A 299 10.27 -2.14 -6.56
CA TYR A 299 9.75 -3.49 -6.72
C TYR A 299 10.26 -4.42 -5.62
N MET A 300 9.34 -5.16 -5.01
CA MET A 300 9.60 -6.33 -4.18
C MET A 300 8.70 -7.47 -4.66
N ASN A 301 9.21 -8.70 -4.66
CA ASN A 301 8.41 -9.89 -4.98
C ASN A 301 7.34 -10.16 -3.91
N ALA A 302 6.47 -11.15 -4.14
CA ALA A 302 5.38 -11.49 -3.23
C ALA A 302 5.88 -11.83 -1.81
N ALA A 303 6.99 -12.56 -1.68
CA ALA A 303 7.54 -12.96 -0.38
C ALA A 303 8.10 -11.77 0.41
N ASP A 304 8.86 -10.89 -0.24
CA ASP A 304 9.41 -9.68 0.39
C ASP A 304 8.28 -8.69 0.72
N THR A 305 7.24 -8.62 -0.13
CA THR A 305 6.04 -7.82 0.14
C THR A 305 5.25 -8.35 1.32
N ALA A 306 5.15 -9.68 1.49
CA ALA A 306 4.53 -10.29 2.67
C ALA A 306 5.28 -9.90 3.96
N GLN A 307 6.62 -9.90 3.93
CA GLN A 307 7.43 -9.44 5.05
C GLN A 307 7.19 -7.96 5.34
N LEU A 308 7.16 -7.12 4.29
CA LEU A 308 6.85 -5.69 4.43
C LEU A 308 5.48 -5.46 5.10
N LEU A 309 4.43 -6.19 4.69
CA LEU A 309 3.11 -6.10 5.31
C LEU A 309 3.17 -6.47 6.81
N ALA A 310 3.89 -7.55 7.15
CA ALA A 310 4.06 -7.99 8.52
C ALA A 310 4.82 -6.97 9.38
N ASP A 311 5.92 -6.41 8.86
CA ASP A 311 6.73 -5.40 9.55
C ASP A 311 5.93 -4.12 9.77
N GLN A 312 5.13 -3.70 8.81
CA GLN A 312 4.26 -2.52 8.94
C GLN A 312 3.12 -2.76 9.96
N TYR A 313 2.61 -3.98 10.04
CA TYR A 313 1.63 -4.31 11.07
C TYR A 313 2.27 -4.27 12.47
N LEU A 314 3.47 -4.83 12.61
CA LEU A 314 4.23 -4.78 13.87
C LEU A 314 4.55 -3.34 14.27
N PHE A 315 5.01 -2.51 13.33
CA PHE A 315 5.24 -1.08 13.54
C PHE A 315 3.96 -0.37 14.04
N CYS A 316 2.81 -0.66 13.45
CA CYS A 316 1.55 -0.06 13.89
C CYS A 316 1.11 -0.54 15.27
N THR A 317 1.32 -1.81 15.61
CA THR A 317 0.94 -2.35 16.94
C THR A 317 1.87 -1.88 18.06
N GLU A 318 3.16 -1.76 17.82
CA GLU A 318 4.16 -1.44 18.85
C GLU A 318 4.46 0.06 18.93
N THR A 319 4.54 0.75 17.80
CA THR A 319 4.95 2.15 17.75
C THR A 319 3.77 3.08 17.59
N VAL A 320 2.98 2.89 16.51
CA VAL A 320 1.90 3.84 16.18
C VAL A 320 0.83 3.86 17.25
N ALA A 321 0.46 2.71 17.84
CA ALA A 321 -0.53 2.67 18.92
C ALA A 321 -0.15 3.58 20.09
N SER A 322 1.14 3.60 20.49
CA SER A 322 1.64 4.41 21.58
C SER A 322 1.73 5.91 21.28
N LEU A 323 1.74 6.32 20.01
CA LEU A 323 1.85 7.73 19.62
C LEU A 323 0.70 8.61 20.14
N TRP A 324 -0.43 8.00 20.47
CA TRP A 324 -1.66 8.70 20.86
C TRP A 324 -1.98 8.58 22.36
N GLU A 325 -1.10 7.92 23.12
CA GLU A 325 -1.30 7.68 24.56
C GLU A 325 -0.72 8.78 25.48
N SER A 326 -0.17 9.85 24.92
CA SER A 326 0.50 10.95 25.66
C SER A 326 -0.41 12.16 25.88
#